data_9d9d3d489dadd8cd7be60654bf27c22d
#
_entry.id   9d9d3d489dadd8cd7be60654bf27c22d
#
_cell.length_a   1.000
_cell.length_b   1.000
_cell.length_c   1.000
_cell.angle_alpha   90.00
_cell.angle_beta   90.00
_cell.angle_gamma   90.00
#
_symmetry.space_group_name_H-M   'P 1'
#
loop_
_entity.id
_entity.type
_entity.pdbx_description
1 polymer ?
#
loop_
_entity_poly.entity_id
_entity_poly.type
_entity_poly.pdbx_seq_one_letter_code
_entity_poly.pdbx_strand_id
1 'polypeptide(L)'
;MEKKVIAMAENYGISNYIVYSSFCHASMGLVKKLDKNAKTGLLSTNILDAIENQEQYHADALYPCNVGMAINRETVQYLKERNIPVRVWNGQEPLFGQVRPLGKCDLERYTLLGATDLFTNVPENYLE
;
A
#
# COMPACT_ATOMS: atom_id res chain seq x y z
N MET A 1 8.44 -11.36 15.44
CA MET A 1 8.29 -11.78 14.01
C MET A 1 9.20 -10.93 13.12
N GLU A 2 9.19 -9.63 13.24
CA GLU A 2 9.89 -8.67 12.37
C GLU A 2 11.39 -8.93 12.24
N LYS A 3 12.09 -9.15 13.34
CA LYS A 3 13.53 -9.49 13.33
C LYS A 3 13.85 -10.73 12.49
N LYS A 4 12.99 -11.75 12.55
CA LYS A 4 13.20 -12.99 11.77
C LYS A 4 13.03 -12.76 10.27
N VAL A 5 12.04 -11.96 9.88
CA VAL A 5 11.76 -11.66 8.47
C VAL A 5 12.89 -10.81 7.88
N ILE A 6 13.37 -9.81 8.62
CA ILE A 6 14.51 -8.97 8.21
C ILE A 6 15.77 -9.84 8.03
N ALA A 7 16.11 -10.65 9.04
CA ALA A 7 17.27 -11.54 8.96
C ALA A 7 17.17 -12.54 7.80
N MET A 8 15.98 -13.03 7.50
CA MET A 8 15.75 -13.91 6.34
C MET A 8 16.01 -13.17 5.03
N ALA A 9 15.52 -11.95 4.88
CA ALA A 9 15.75 -11.14 3.69
C ALA A 9 17.24 -10.82 3.48
N GLU A 10 17.96 -10.52 4.55
CA GLU A 10 19.40 -10.32 4.53
C GLU A 10 20.15 -11.58 4.11
N ASN A 11 19.81 -12.72 4.72
CA ASN A 11 20.45 -14.01 4.40
C ASN A 11 20.29 -14.45 2.95
N TYR A 12 19.15 -14.09 2.32
CA TYR A 12 18.91 -14.35 0.90
C TYR A 12 19.41 -13.22 -0.03
N GLY A 13 19.93 -12.13 0.50
CA GLY A 13 20.42 -11.00 -0.29
C GLY A 13 19.33 -10.24 -1.05
N ILE A 14 18.08 -10.28 -0.56
CA ILE A 14 16.91 -9.69 -1.24
C ILE A 14 16.35 -8.44 -0.55
N SER A 15 17.01 -7.94 0.49
CA SER A 15 16.53 -6.79 1.29
C SER A 15 16.20 -5.55 0.44
N ASN A 16 16.94 -5.31 -0.64
CA ASN A 16 16.73 -4.17 -1.52
C ASN A 16 15.56 -4.34 -2.51
N TYR A 17 15.01 -5.54 -2.62
CA TYR A 17 13.97 -5.90 -3.59
C TYR A 17 12.59 -6.12 -2.97
N ILE A 18 12.50 -5.99 -1.65
CA ILE A 18 11.25 -6.26 -0.92
C ILE A 18 10.73 -5.01 -0.22
N VAL A 19 9.41 -4.98 -0.05
CA VAL A 19 8.71 -4.01 0.78
C VAL A 19 7.91 -4.78 1.83
N TYR A 20 8.12 -4.46 3.08
CA TYR A 20 7.33 -5.01 4.18
C TYR A 20 5.99 -4.30 4.26
N SER A 21 4.91 -5.03 4.45
CA SER A 21 3.60 -4.42 4.63
C SER A 21 2.76 -5.16 5.67
N SER A 22 1.92 -4.41 6.36
CA SER A 22 1.03 -4.95 7.39
C SER A 22 -0.16 -4.02 7.65
N PHE A 23 -1.27 -4.62 8.07
CA PHE A 23 -2.38 -3.88 8.71
C PHE A 23 -2.03 -3.41 10.13
N CYS A 24 -1.06 -4.05 10.78
CA CYS A 24 -0.51 -3.57 12.03
C CYS A 24 0.57 -2.52 11.75
N HIS A 25 0.20 -1.25 11.72
CA HIS A 25 1.10 -0.14 11.38
C HIS A 25 2.28 -0.04 12.35
N ALA A 26 2.06 -0.34 13.64
CA ALA A 26 3.13 -0.38 14.64
C ALA A 26 4.22 -1.41 14.33
N SER A 27 3.87 -2.54 13.69
CA SER A 27 4.81 -3.54 13.20
C SER A 27 5.74 -2.94 12.14
N MET A 28 5.20 -2.12 11.23
CA MET A 28 6.01 -1.42 10.22
C MET A 28 6.93 -0.38 10.84
N GLY A 29 6.46 0.33 11.87
CA GLY A 29 7.30 1.21 12.67
C GLY A 29 8.44 0.46 13.38
N LEU A 30 8.19 -0.76 13.85
CA LEU A 30 9.23 -1.62 14.43
C LEU A 30 10.24 -2.08 13.37
N VAL A 31 9.79 -2.45 12.17
CA VAL A 31 10.70 -2.76 11.04
C VAL A 31 11.65 -1.60 10.78
N LYS A 32 11.14 -0.38 10.69
CA LYS A 32 11.98 0.84 10.49
C LYS A 32 12.98 1.09 11.62
N LYS A 33 12.63 0.76 12.86
CA LYS A 33 13.56 0.86 14.00
C LYS A 33 14.67 -0.17 13.94
N LEU A 34 14.37 -1.37 13.44
CA LEU A 34 15.33 -2.47 13.31
C LEU A 34 16.23 -2.31 12.09
N ASP A 35 15.68 -1.83 10.98
CA ASP A 35 16.40 -1.53 9.75
C ASP A 35 15.85 -0.23 9.13
N LYS A 36 16.64 0.84 9.23
CA LYS A 36 16.26 2.16 8.69
C LYS A 36 16.15 2.19 7.17
N ASN A 37 16.78 1.27 6.47
CA ASN A 37 16.78 1.17 5.01
C ASN A 37 15.62 0.30 4.50
N ALA A 38 14.96 -0.47 5.37
CA ALA A 38 13.80 -1.26 5.00
C ALA A 38 12.69 -0.39 4.41
N LYS A 39 12.10 -0.84 3.32
CA LYS A 39 10.93 -0.22 2.72
C LYS A 39 9.66 -0.78 3.36
N THR A 40 8.75 0.10 3.75
CA THR A 40 7.50 -0.28 4.43
C THR A 40 6.28 0.35 3.78
N GLY A 41 5.17 -0.40 3.77
CA GLY A 41 3.86 0.06 3.32
C GLY A 41 2.78 -0.23 4.36
N LEU A 42 1.85 0.69 4.54
CA LEU A 42 0.75 0.56 5.48
C LEU A 42 -0.51 0.05 4.77
N LEU A 43 -0.86 -1.21 5.02
CA LEU A 43 -2.14 -1.76 4.60
C LEU A 43 -3.26 -1.15 5.45
N SER A 44 -4.34 -0.72 4.81
CA SER A 44 -5.51 -0.19 5.51
C SER A 44 -6.80 -0.45 4.75
N THR A 45 -7.90 -0.51 5.48
CA THR A 45 -9.24 -0.49 4.90
C THR A 45 -9.71 0.94 4.62
N ASN A 46 -9.05 1.94 5.22
CA ASN A 46 -9.34 3.36 5.05
C ASN A 46 -8.01 4.11 4.89
N ILE A 47 -7.90 4.92 3.84
CA ILE A 47 -6.68 5.68 3.58
C ILE A 47 -6.38 6.73 4.65
N LEU A 48 -7.38 7.29 5.32
CA LEU A 48 -7.18 8.29 6.36
C LEU A 48 -6.38 7.73 7.54
N ASP A 49 -6.66 6.49 7.95
CA ASP A 49 -5.91 5.81 9.02
C ASP A 49 -4.44 5.61 8.63
N ALA A 50 -4.20 5.28 7.36
CA ALA A 50 -2.84 5.11 6.85
C ALA A 50 -2.07 6.43 6.79
N ILE A 51 -2.74 7.54 6.42
CA ILE A 51 -2.15 8.89 6.39
C ILE A 51 -1.76 9.34 7.79
N GLU A 52 -2.64 9.18 8.77
CA GLU A 52 -2.34 9.54 10.17
C GLU A 52 -1.11 8.80 10.71
N ASN A 53 -0.95 7.54 10.32
CA ASN A 53 0.15 6.70 10.78
C ASN A 53 1.43 6.81 9.93
N GLN A 54 1.37 7.42 8.75
CA GLN A 54 2.50 7.48 7.83
C GLN A 54 3.70 8.21 8.42
N GLU A 55 3.50 9.38 9.01
CA GLU A 55 4.57 10.14 9.64
C GLU A 55 5.05 9.46 10.93
N GLN A 56 4.13 8.98 11.75
CA GLN A 56 4.44 8.34 13.03
C GLN A 56 5.35 7.12 12.87
N TYR A 57 5.12 6.32 11.84
CA TYR A 57 5.86 5.07 11.61
C TYR A 57 6.88 5.17 10.48
N HIS A 58 7.04 6.36 9.88
CA HIS A 58 7.97 6.63 8.78
C HIS A 58 7.80 5.68 7.58
N ALA A 59 6.54 5.34 7.27
CA ALA A 59 6.24 4.44 6.18
C ALA A 59 6.53 5.08 4.82
N ASP A 60 7.03 4.26 3.89
CA ASP A 60 7.41 4.72 2.54
C ASP A 60 6.20 4.76 1.58
N ALA A 61 5.16 3.98 1.83
CA ALA A 61 3.99 3.87 0.97
C ALA A 61 2.70 3.56 1.75
N LEU A 62 1.57 3.86 1.14
CA LEU A 62 0.23 3.56 1.66
C LEU A 62 -0.48 2.56 0.75
N TYR A 63 -1.12 1.55 1.35
CA TYR A 63 -1.81 0.48 0.65
C TYR A 63 -3.27 0.38 1.09
N PRO A 64 -4.11 1.36 0.70
CA PRO A 64 -5.52 1.38 1.07
C PRO A 64 -6.36 0.43 0.23
N CYS A 65 -7.47 -0.03 0.81
CA CYS A 65 -8.53 -0.71 0.07
C CYS A 65 -9.26 0.28 -0.86
N ASN A 66 -9.69 -0.18 -2.02
CA ASN A 66 -10.44 0.64 -2.99
C ASN A 66 -11.72 1.24 -2.41
N VAL A 67 -12.43 0.51 -1.56
CA VAL A 67 -13.65 0.99 -0.90
C VAL A 67 -13.37 2.04 0.18
N GLY A 68 -12.14 2.10 0.68
CA GLY A 68 -11.67 3.06 1.67
C GLY A 68 -10.98 4.31 1.08
N MET A 69 -11.04 4.49 -0.23
CA MET A 69 -10.49 5.64 -0.95
C MET A 69 -11.43 6.87 -0.91
N ALA A 70 -12.17 7.05 0.18
CA ALA A 70 -12.97 8.25 0.40
C ALA A 70 -12.05 9.43 0.68
N ILE A 71 -11.55 10.04 -0.38
CA ILE A 71 -10.54 11.09 -0.32
C ILE A 71 -11.18 12.43 -0.64
N ASN A 72 -10.91 13.43 0.19
CA ASN A 72 -11.20 14.82 -0.12
C ASN A 72 -10.01 15.47 -0.86
N ARG A 73 -10.21 16.69 -1.33
CA ARG A 73 -9.21 17.44 -2.09
C ARG A 73 -7.91 17.66 -1.30
N GLU A 74 -8.02 17.92 0.00
CA GLU A 74 -6.88 18.17 0.88
C GLU A 74 -6.00 16.92 1.01
N THR A 75 -6.62 15.76 1.15
CA THR A 75 -5.93 14.48 1.23
C THR A 75 -5.15 14.17 -0.06
N VAL A 76 -5.77 14.40 -1.22
CA VAL A 76 -5.10 14.22 -2.53
C VAL A 76 -3.90 15.15 -2.66
N GLN A 77 -4.06 16.40 -2.25
CA GLN A 77 -2.98 17.38 -2.28
C GLN A 77 -1.83 16.97 -1.35
N TYR A 78 -2.14 16.56 -0.12
CA TYR A 78 -1.17 16.06 0.85
C TYR A 78 -0.31 14.93 0.27
N LEU A 79 -0.94 13.93 -0.34
CA LEU A 79 -0.24 12.79 -0.93
C LEU A 79 0.66 13.20 -2.09
N LYS A 80 0.18 14.07 -2.96
CA LYS A 80 0.92 14.56 -4.14
C LYS A 80 2.12 15.42 -3.75
N GLU A 81 1.96 16.35 -2.82
CA GLU A 81 3.04 17.23 -2.36
C GLU A 81 4.18 16.46 -1.71
N ARG A 82 3.88 15.34 -1.08
CA ARG A 82 4.88 14.48 -0.41
C ARG A 82 5.40 13.35 -1.29
N ASN A 83 4.88 13.20 -2.51
CA ASN A 83 5.22 12.09 -3.42
C ASN A 83 5.09 10.71 -2.74
N ILE A 84 4.06 10.53 -1.93
CA ILE A 84 3.81 9.27 -1.24
C ILE A 84 3.18 8.28 -2.23
N PRO A 85 3.82 7.12 -2.50
CA PRO A 85 3.21 6.06 -3.30
C PRO A 85 1.94 5.52 -2.64
N VAL A 86 0.86 5.46 -3.41
CA VAL A 86 -0.44 4.93 -2.96
C VAL A 86 -0.82 3.78 -3.87
N ARG A 87 -0.73 2.54 -3.36
CA ARG A 87 -1.08 1.31 -4.07
C ARG A 87 -2.40 0.80 -3.57
N VAL A 88 -3.43 0.98 -4.38
CA VAL A 88 -4.78 0.55 -4.05
C VAL A 88 -4.90 -0.96 -4.26
N TRP A 89 -5.46 -1.68 -3.28
CA TRP A 89 -5.84 -3.06 -3.45
C TRP A 89 -7.37 -3.19 -3.52
N ASN A 90 -7.84 -4.15 -4.32
CA ASN A 90 -9.26 -4.36 -4.51
C ASN A 90 -9.81 -5.35 -3.47
N GLY A 91 -10.45 -4.85 -2.43
CA GLY A 91 -11.11 -5.66 -1.41
C GLY A 91 -12.33 -6.44 -1.92
N GLN A 92 -12.74 -6.20 -3.16
CA GLN A 92 -13.83 -6.90 -3.83
C GLN A 92 -13.34 -7.86 -4.91
N GLU A 93 -12.01 -7.97 -5.13
CA GLU A 93 -11.50 -9.00 -6.04
C GLU A 93 -11.83 -10.39 -5.50
N PRO A 94 -12.30 -11.29 -6.37
CA PRO A 94 -12.67 -12.62 -5.95
C PRO A 94 -11.43 -13.43 -5.57
N LEU A 95 -11.10 -13.47 -4.31
CA LEU A 95 -10.35 -14.61 -3.80
C LEU A 95 -11.13 -15.92 -4.03
N PHE A 96 -12.45 -15.80 -4.29
CA PHE A 96 -13.40 -16.93 -4.35
C PHE A 96 -14.47 -16.84 -5.46
N GLY A 97 -14.21 -16.12 -6.53
CA GLY A 97 -14.97 -16.31 -7.78
C GLY A 97 -16.28 -15.55 -7.95
N GLN A 98 -16.61 -14.53 -7.18
CA GLN A 98 -17.95 -13.90 -7.26
C GLN A 98 -18.02 -12.38 -7.40
N VAL A 99 -16.93 -11.65 -7.52
CA VAL A 99 -16.98 -10.18 -7.61
C VAL A 99 -16.28 -9.67 -8.86
N ARG A 100 -16.89 -8.68 -9.49
CA ARG A 100 -16.35 -8.04 -10.68
C ARG A 100 -14.95 -7.45 -10.39
N PRO A 101 -13.92 -7.83 -11.13
CA PRO A 101 -12.63 -7.15 -11.03
C PRO A 101 -12.77 -5.67 -11.40
N LEU A 102 -11.87 -4.83 -10.89
CA LEU A 102 -11.78 -3.44 -11.30
C LEU A 102 -11.49 -3.36 -12.80
N GLY A 103 -12.13 -2.42 -13.49
CA GLY A 103 -11.87 -2.14 -14.90
C GLY A 103 -10.93 -0.95 -15.06
N LYS A 104 -10.57 -0.64 -16.31
CA LYS A 104 -9.72 0.49 -16.68
C LYS A 104 -10.26 1.84 -16.16
N CYS A 105 -11.59 2.05 -16.24
CA CYS A 105 -12.25 3.26 -15.72
C CYS A 105 -12.07 3.41 -14.20
N ASP A 106 -12.05 2.31 -13.47
CA ASP A 106 -11.84 2.33 -12.03
C ASP A 106 -10.40 2.76 -11.70
N LEU A 107 -9.43 2.27 -12.49
CA LEU A 107 -8.02 2.66 -12.34
C LEU A 107 -7.83 4.16 -12.58
N GLU A 108 -8.43 4.72 -13.63
CA GLU A 108 -8.40 6.16 -13.92
C GLU A 108 -8.99 6.97 -12.76
N ARG A 109 -10.11 6.52 -12.21
CA ARG A 109 -10.75 7.14 -11.05
C ARG A 109 -9.82 7.16 -9.84
N TYR A 110 -9.17 6.02 -9.51
CA TYR A 110 -8.26 5.97 -8.35
C TYR A 110 -7.01 6.81 -8.58
N THR A 111 -6.51 6.91 -9.81
CA THR A 111 -5.40 7.81 -10.16
C THR A 111 -5.76 9.27 -9.89
N LEU A 112 -6.97 9.69 -10.23
CA LEU A 112 -7.46 11.04 -9.90
C LEU A 112 -7.52 11.28 -8.38
N LEU A 113 -7.79 10.24 -7.60
CA LEU A 113 -7.82 10.28 -6.15
C LEU A 113 -6.42 10.17 -5.50
N GLY A 114 -5.36 10.10 -6.28
CA GLY A 114 -3.98 10.10 -5.81
C GLY A 114 -3.31 8.72 -5.78
N ALA A 115 -3.96 7.67 -6.28
CA ALA A 115 -3.34 6.36 -6.43
C ALA A 115 -2.20 6.41 -7.46
N THR A 116 -1.08 5.75 -7.15
CA THR A 116 0.07 5.62 -8.05
C THR A 116 0.10 4.26 -8.73
N ASP A 117 -0.39 3.23 -8.05
CA ASP A 117 -0.35 1.83 -8.47
C ASP A 117 -1.58 1.06 -7.99
N LEU A 118 -1.74 -0.13 -8.52
CA LEU A 118 -2.79 -1.07 -8.14
C LEU A 118 -2.19 -2.45 -7.81
N PHE A 119 -2.65 -3.05 -6.72
CA PHE A 119 -2.50 -4.49 -6.49
C PHE A 119 -3.70 -5.23 -7.06
N THR A 120 -3.47 -6.22 -7.89
CA THR A 120 -4.54 -7.04 -8.47
C THR A 120 -4.16 -8.51 -8.53
N ASN A 121 -5.17 -9.38 -8.39
CA ASN A 121 -5.03 -10.82 -8.61
C ASN A 121 -5.30 -11.23 -10.08
N VAL A 122 -5.73 -10.26 -10.90
CA VAL A 122 -6.14 -10.47 -12.30
C VAL A 122 -5.49 -9.41 -13.21
N PRO A 123 -4.14 -9.37 -13.30
CA PRO A 123 -3.42 -8.32 -14.02
C PRO A 123 -3.79 -8.26 -15.51
N GLU A 124 -4.22 -9.36 -16.11
CA GLU A 124 -4.68 -9.44 -17.49
C GLU A 124 -5.82 -8.49 -17.83
N ASN A 125 -6.63 -8.10 -16.84
CA ASN A 125 -7.74 -7.14 -17.06
C ASN A 125 -7.27 -5.70 -17.26
N TYR A 126 -5.98 -5.41 -17.08
CA TYR A 126 -5.39 -4.07 -17.11
C TYR A 126 -4.31 -3.90 -18.20
N LEU A 127 -4.01 -4.94 -18.95
CA LEU A 127 -2.93 -4.96 -19.94
C LEU A 127 -3.35 -4.53 -21.36
N GLU A 128 -4.56 -4.03 -21.54
CA GLU A 128 -5.04 -3.52 -22.83
C GLU A 128 -4.73 -2.03 -23.04
#